data_4f8991e6c4603978f0d49249aa6300af
#
_entry.id   4f8991e6c4603978f0d49249aa6300af
#
_cell.length_a   1.000
_cell.length_b   1.000
_cell.length_c   1.000
_cell.angle_alpha   90.00
_cell.angle_beta   90.00
_cell.angle_gamma   90.00
#
_symmetry.space_group_name_H-M   'P 1'
#
loop_
_entity.id
_entity.type
_entity.pdbx_description
1 polymer ?
#
loop_
_entity_poly.entity_id
_entity_poly.type
_entity_poly.pdbx_seq_one_letter_code
_entity_poly.pdbx_strand_id
1 'polypeptide(L)'
;MARAGPPGPGHLYSTTSATALIPYSLIYSEPGAFNFHGVGDSFAIWSSIDATPERPEIAPGSDHPTLIFGSEGGWTQAARIIENSLYALRCPQDGFGHSCQIARAPLDGIQDASNWRVWSGRDWSPRRGDARALFGAGPNISVFYLEPSGPWVVVYGASGSNDVMIRTAPSLTGPWSEEERLFTAQRASGSTYDANLHPELAESDGLVQYITFSRDKVGGLGSELAVVRVEMAPR
;
A
#
# COMPACT_ATOMS: atom_id res chain seq x y z
N MET A 1 -16.75 25.97 -1.35
CA MET A 1 -16.63 24.51 -1.15
C MET A 1 -15.16 24.20 -1.31
N ALA A 2 -14.46 23.94 -0.20
CA ALA A 2 -13.04 23.60 -0.23
C ALA A 2 -12.93 22.13 -0.71
N ARG A 3 -12.24 21.89 -1.81
CA ARG A 3 -11.83 20.53 -2.21
C ARG A 3 -10.82 20.02 -1.18
N ALA A 4 -11.13 18.91 -0.54
CA ALA A 4 -10.16 18.21 0.26
C ALA A 4 -9.05 17.72 -0.69
N GLY A 5 -7.81 18.13 -0.43
CA GLY A 5 -6.64 17.61 -1.12
C GLY A 5 -6.46 16.11 -0.85
N PRO A 6 -5.71 15.40 -1.70
CA PRO A 6 -5.43 13.99 -1.51
C PRO A 6 -4.68 13.76 -0.18
N PRO A 7 -4.92 12.65 0.51
CA PRO A 7 -4.22 12.32 1.73
C PRO A 7 -2.74 12.07 1.44
N GLY A 8 -1.88 12.64 2.27
CA GLY A 8 -0.43 12.45 2.24
C GLY A 8 -0.01 10.99 2.52
N PRO A 9 1.23 10.63 2.22
CA PRO A 9 1.74 9.28 2.39
C PRO A 9 2.06 9.01 3.85
N GLY A 10 1.83 7.84 4.20
CA GLY A 10 1.97 7.31 5.55
C GLY A 10 0.64 6.76 5.98
N HIS A 11 0.12 5.82 5.21
CA HIS A 11 -0.93 4.88 5.64
C HIS A 11 -2.12 5.46 6.46
N LEU A 12 -2.31 6.79 6.48
CA LEU A 12 -3.47 7.46 7.05
C LEU A 12 -4.38 7.83 5.88
N TYR A 13 -5.52 7.17 5.79
CA TYR A 13 -6.54 7.46 4.78
C TYR A 13 -7.60 8.32 5.42
N SER A 14 -7.59 9.64 5.09
CA SER A 14 -8.58 10.57 5.63
C SER A 14 -9.92 10.42 4.93
N THR A 15 -10.97 10.32 5.70
CA THR A 15 -12.34 10.51 5.25
C THR A 15 -12.69 12.01 5.29
N THR A 16 -13.80 12.42 4.69
CA THR A 16 -14.26 13.84 4.68
C THR A 16 -14.56 14.43 6.06
N SER A 17 -14.60 13.59 7.10
CA SER A 17 -14.74 13.99 8.51
C SER A 17 -13.47 13.58 9.23
N ALA A 18 -12.57 14.42 9.58
CA ALA A 18 -11.39 14.25 10.46
C ALA A 18 -10.95 12.81 10.88
N THR A 19 -11.54 11.78 10.31
CA THR A 19 -11.31 10.37 10.61
C THR A 19 -10.31 9.79 9.64
N ALA A 20 -9.30 9.09 10.14
CA ALA A 20 -8.33 8.38 9.32
C ALA A 20 -8.50 6.85 9.49
N LEU A 21 -8.20 6.11 8.43
CA LEU A 21 -8.11 4.66 8.44
C LEU A 21 -6.63 4.27 8.49
N ILE A 22 -6.27 3.43 9.45
CA ILE A 22 -4.91 2.92 9.62
C ILE A 22 -4.93 1.44 9.26
N PRO A 23 -4.31 1.03 8.14
CA PRO A 23 -4.17 -0.40 7.83
C PRO A 23 -3.26 -1.07 8.85
N TYR A 24 -3.61 -2.28 9.25
CA TYR A 24 -2.75 -3.09 10.11
C TYR A 24 -2.85 -4.58 9.77
N SER A 25 -1.75 -5.29 10.02
CA SER A 25 -1.70 -6.74 9.97
C SER A 25 -1.54 -7.29 11.38
N LEU A 26 -2.31 -8.32 11.72
CA LEU A 26 -2.10 -9.09 12.93
C LEU A 26 -1.07 -10.19 12.63
N ILE A 27 -0.02 -10.23 13.43
CA ILE A 27 1.10 -11.16 13.29
C ILE A 27 1.20 -11.99 14.55
N TYR A 28 1.27 -13.30 14.38
CA TYR A 28 1.68 -14.22 15.45
C TYR A 28 3.20 -14.39 15.36
N SER A 29 3.88 -14.23 16.49
CA SER A 29 5.34 -14.33 16.59
C SER A 29 5.75 -15.22 17.75
N GLU A 30 6.73 -16.08 17.51
CA GLU A 30 7.36 -16.94 18.50
C GLU A 30 8.85 -16.59 18.66
N PRO A 31 9.52 -17.02 19.74
CA PRO A 31 10.95 -16.80 19.90
C PRO A 31 11.74 -17.40 18.74
N GLY A 32 12.69 -16.63 18.18
CA GLY A 32 13.54 -17.03 17.06
C GLY A 32 13.56 -15.99 15.94
N ALA A 33 14.62 -15.99 15.14
CA ALA A 33 14.73 -15.08 14.01
C ALA A 33 13.72 -15.46 12.92
N PHE A 34 12.96 -14.49 12.44
CA PHE A 34 11.93 -14.66 11.41
C PHE A 34 10.81 -15.67 11.74
N ASN A 35 10.64 -16.01 13.02
CA ASN A 35 9.61 -16.95 13.47
C ASN A 35 8.29 -16.22 13.71
N PHE A 36 7.66 -15.76 12.63
CA PHE A 36 6.36 -15.10 12.66
C PHE A 36 5.55 -15.45 11.40
N HIS A 37 4.23 -15.37 11.52
CA HIS A 37 3.33 -15.49 10.38
C HIS A 37 2.16 -14.51 10.50
N GLY A 38 1.61 -14.10 9.36
CA GLY A 38 0.43 -13.26 9.30
C GLY A 38 -0.82 -14.04 9.68
N VAL A 39 -1.65 -13.44 10.53
CA VAL A 39 -2.96 -13.99 10.93
C VAL A 39 -4.07 -13.40 10.08
N GLY A 40 -3.95 -12.14 9.72
CA GLY A 40 -4.90 -11.42 8.87
C GLY A 40 -4.74 -9.91 8.97
N ASP A 41 -5.60 -9.18 8.26
CA ASP A 41 -5.51 -7.74 8.10
C ASP A 41 -6.83 -7.04 8.38
N SER A 42 -6.74 -5.76 8.74
CA SER A 42 -7.88 -4.89 8.93
C SER A 42 -7.49 -3.41 8.90
N PHE A 43 -8.46 -2.54 9.19
CA PHE A 43 -8.26 -1.11 9.31
C PHE A 43 -8.70 -0.64 10.69
N ALA A 44 -7.82 0.02 11.43
CA ALA A 44 -8.18 0.76 12.62
C ALA A 44 -8.75 2.12 12.25
N ILE A 45 -9.64 2.64 13.08
CA ILE A 45 -10.28 3.95 12.91
C ILE A 45 -9.62 4.93 13.87
N TRP A 46 -9.12 6.03 13.34
CA TRP A 46 -8.57 7.12 14.13
C TRP A 46 -9.42 8.37 13.97
N SER A 47 -10.22 8.66 14.99
CA SER A 47 -11.24 9.69 14.93
C SER A 47 -10.71 11.13 15.09
N SER A 48 -9.56 11.31 15.75
CA SER A 48 -8.89 12.61 15.89
C SER A 48 -7.43 12.41 16.28
N ILE A 49 -6.62 13.48 16.15
CA ILE A 49 -5.20 13.46 16.52
C ILE A 49 -4.96 13.13 18.00
N ASP A 50 -5.90 13.49 18.87
CA ASP A 50 -5.82 13.26 20.32
C ASP A 50 -6.45 11.93 20.76
N ALA A 51 -7.10 11.21 19.85
CA ALA A 51 -7.73 9.91 20.14
C ALA A 51 -6.74 8.75 19.98
N THR A 52 -7.00 7.67 20.67
CA THR A 52 -6.32 6.39 20.39
C THR A 52 -7.03 5.71 19.22
N PRO A 53 -6.29 5.22 18.21
CA PRO A 53 -6.90 4.44 17.13
C PRO A 53 -7.64 3.21 17.67
N GLU A 54 -8.86 2.99 17.20
CA GLU A 54 -9.72 1.89 17.60
C GLU A 54 -9.68 0.76 16.56
N ARG A 55 -9.68 -0.48 17.04
CA ARG A 55 -9.87 -1.67 16.21
C ARG A 55 -11.26 -2.24 16.49
N PRO A 56 -12.27 -1.88 15.70
CA PRO A 56 -13.63 -2.33 15.93
C PRO A 56 -13.76 -3.84 15.92
N GLU A 57 -14.56 -4.38 16.83
CA GLU A 57 -14.94 -5.77 16.83
C GLU A 57 -16.02 -6.01 15.78
N ILE A 58 -15.67 -6.73 14.73
CA ILE A 58 -16.52 -6.96 13.55
C ILE A 58 -17.03 -8.40 13.45
N ALA A 59 -16.38 -9.34 14.12
CA ALA A 59 -16.73 -10.75 14.16
C ALA A 59 -16.74 -11.27 15.62
N PRO A 60 -17.70 -10.84 16.46
CA PRO A 60 -17.76 -11.24 17.86
C PRO A 60 -17.76 -12.76 18.04
N GLY A 61 -16.93 -13.24 18.96
CA GLY A 61 -16.81 -14.67 19.24
C GLY A 61 -15.88 -15.45 18.32
N SER A 62 -15.25 -14.81 17.36
CA SER A 62 -14.13 -15.39 16.59
C SER A 62 -12.81 -15.26 17.37
N ASP A 63 -11.80 -16.07 17.03
CA ASP A 63 -10.46 -15.98 17.62
C ASP A 63 -9.79 -14.63 17.35
N HIS A 64 -10.18 -13.97 16.24
CA HIS A 64 -9.64 -12.69 15.81
C HIS A 64 -10.77 -11.72 15.43
N PRO A 65 -11.53 -11.19 16.39
CA PRO A 65 -12.78 -10.48 16.13
C PRO A 65 -12.64 -9.15 15.40
N THR A 66 -11.43 -8.61 15.29
CA THR A 66 -11.17 -7.31 14.65
C THR A 66 -10.68 -7.40 13.20
N LEU A 67 -10.50 -8.62 12.65
CA LEU A 67 -9.97 -8.82 11.30
C LEU A 67 -11.07 -8.88 10.24
N ILE A 68 -10.91 -8.07 9.19
CA ILE A 68 -11.75 -8.12 7.97
C ILE A 68 -11.30 -9.25 7.05
N PHE A 69 -9.98 -9.46 6.94
CA PHE A 69 -9.36 -10.45 6.08
C PHE A 69 -8.60 -11.45 6.95
N GLY A 70 -8.78 -12.74 6.68
CA GLY A 70 -8.07 -13.81 7.36
C GLY A 70 -6.64 -14.02 6.83
N SER A 71 -6.12 -15.23 6.99
CA SER A 71 -4.73 -15.58 6.64
C SER A 71 -4.40 -15.45 5.15
N GLU A 72 -5.41 -15.40 4.27
CA GLU A 72 -5.25 -15.06 2.86
C GLU A 72 -5.01 -13.55 2.63
N GLY A 73 -4.81 -12.78 3.69
CA GLY A 73 -4.75 -11.33 3.79
C GLY A 73 -3.76 -10.61 2.87
N GLY A 74 -3.09 -9.61 3.40
CA GLY A 74 -2.18 -8.74 2.65
C GLY A 74 -2.89 -7.59 1.94
N TRP A 75 -4.21 -7.41 2.10
CA TRP A 75 -4.99 -6.35 1.48
C TRP A 75 -4.69 -4.95 2.04
N THR A 76 -3.78 -4.85 2.99
CA THR A 76 -3.37 -3.59 3.61
C THR A 76 -2.00 -3.10 3.16
N GLN A 77 -1.41 -3.70 2.12
CA GLN A 77 -0.09 -3.27 1.63
C GLN A 77 -0.12 -1.86 1.02
N ALA A 78 -1.17 -1.51 0.31
CA ALA A 78 -1.45 -0.13 -0.09
C ALA A 78 -2.97 0.08 -0.15
N ALA A 79 -3.43 1.28 0.15
CA ALA A 79 -4.83 1.62 0.00
C ALA A 79 -5.01 3.06 -0.46
N ARG A 80 -6.17 3.38 -1.03
CA ARG A 80 -6.57 4.73 -1.43
C ARG A 80 -8.06 4.92 -1.27
N ILE A 81 -8.43 6.08 -0.76
CA ILE A 81 -9.83 6.51 -0.78
C ILE A 81 -10.05 7.31 -2.06
N ILE A 82 -11.01 6.87 -2.85
CA ILE A 82 -11.45 7.57 -4.05
C ILE A 82 -12.95 7.73 -3.92
N GLU A 83 -13.42 8.97 -3.96
CA GLU A 83 -14.82 9.30 -3.69
C GLU A 83 -15.28 8.69 -2.36
N ASN A 84 -16.28 7.81 -2.38
CA ASN A 84 -16.81 7.14 -1.19
C ASN A 84 -16.42 5.66 -1.11
N SER A 85 -15.26 5.28 -1.65
CA SER A 85 -14.78 3.89 -1.63
C SER A 85 -13.33 3.80 -1.20
N LEU A 86 -13.03 2.80 -0.39
CA LEU A 86 -11.66 2.38 -0.09
C LEU A 86 -11.22 1.32 -1.09
N TYR A 87 -10.13 1.58 -1.77
CA TYR A 87 -9.43 0.63 -2.63
C TYR A 87 -8.22 0.11 -1.88
N ALA A 88 -8.06 -1.19 -1.81
CA ALA A 88 -6.98 -1.86 -1.09
C ALA A 88 -6.26 -2.82 -2.03
N LEU A 89 -4.93 -2.81 -1.96
CA LEU A 89 -4.08 -3.66 -2.79
C LEU A 89 -3.35 -4.68 -1.92
N ARG A 90 -3.14 -5.84 -2.50
CA ARG A 90 -2.24 -6.88 -1.99
C ARG A 90 -1.34 -7.38 -3.11
N CYS A 91 -0.15 -7.80 -2.76
CA CYS A 91 0.79 -8.40 -3.71
C CYS A 91 1.31 -9.72 -3.11
N PRO A 92 0.52 -10.80 -3.15
CA PRO A 92 0.98 -12.09 -2.69
C PRO A 92 2.20 -12.55 -3.48
N GLN A 93 3.07 -13.30 -2.81
CA GLN A 93 4.23 -13.89 -3.46
C GLN A 93 3.79 -14.86 -4.58
N ASP A 94 4.43 -14.74 -5.71
CA ASP A 94 4.20 -15.58 -6.89
C ASP A 94 5.57 -15.95 -7.50
N GLY A 95 6.05 -17.13 -7.18
CA GLY A 95 7.41 -17.53 -7.53
C GLY A 95 8.47 -16.64 -6.86
N PHE A 96 9.31 -16.00 -7.66
CA PHE A 96 10.33 -15.04 -7.19
C PHE A 96 9.84 -13.59 -7.12
N GLY A 97 8.62 -13.30 -7.55
CA GLY A 97 8.02 -11.98 -7.56
C GLY A 97 6.74 -11.92 -6.73
N HIS A 98 5.98 -10.88 -6.98
CA HIS A 98 4.69 -10.62 -6.34
C HIS A 98 3.66 -10.22 -7.40
N SER A 99 2.47 -10.81 -7.36
CA SER A 99 1.37 -10.50 -8.29
C SER A 99 0.33 -9.64 -7.59
N CYS A 100 0.27 -8.36 -7.94
CA CYS A 100 -0.60 -7.40 -7.26
C CYS A 100 -2.05 -7.50 -7.72
N GLN A 101 -2.96 -7.44 -6.78
CA GLN A 101 -4.41 -7.52 -6.94
C GLN A 101 -5.06 -6.34 -6.20
N ILE A 102 -6.29 -5.98 -6.58
CA ILE A 102 -7.03 -4.89 -5.95
C ILE A 102 -8.42 -5.34 -5.51
N ALA A 103 -8.84 -4.84 -4.36
CA ALA A 103 -10.20 -4.94 -3.85
C ALA A 103 -10.75 -3.55 -3.51
N ARG A 104 -12.07 -3.42 -3.39
CA ARG A 104 -12.72 -2.19 -2.92
C ARG A 104 -13.94 -2.49 -2.06
N ALA A 105 -14.27 -1.55 -1.19
CA ALA A 105 -15.53 -1.49 -0.45
C ALA A 105 -15.98 -0.04 -0.28
N PRO A 106 -17.29 0.24 -0.13
CA PRO A 106 -17.75 1.56 0.26
C PRO A 106 -17.25 1.90 1.67
N LEU A 107 -16.91 3.17 1.93
CA LEU A 107 -16.32 3.61 3.20
C LEU A 107 -17.18 3.31 4.43
N ASP A 108 -18.49 3.43 4.29
CA ASP A 108 -19.47 3.15 5.34
C ASP A 108 -19.67 1.63 5.60
N GLY A 109 -19.08 0.79 4.75
CA GLY A 109 -19.22 -0.66 4.83
C GLY A 109 -17.89 -1.42 4.87
N ILE A 110 -16.74 -0.76 5.08
CA ILE A 110 -15.42 -1.41 5.01
C ILE A 110 -15.22 -2.52 6.06
N GLN A 111 -15.92 -2.44 7.19
CA GLN A 111 -15.81 -3.41 8.28
C GLN A 111 -16.59 -4.70 8.01
N ASP A 112 -17.51 -4.69 7.07
CA ASP A 112 -18.22 -5.89 6.65
C ASP A 112 -17.49 -6.54 5.48
N ALA A 113 -16.89 -7.71 5.74
CA ALA A 113 -16.18 -8.49 4.73
C ALA A 113 -17.01 -8.80 3.48
N SER A 114 -18.35 -8.85 3.61
CA SER A 114 -19.28 -9.11 2.50
C SER A 114 -19.42 -7.94 1.53
N ASN A 115 -19.03 -6.73 1.92
CA ASN A 115 -19.06 -5.53 1.06
C ASN A 115 -17.85 -5.44 0.13
N TRP A 116 -16.79 -6.18 0.42
CA TRP A 116 -15.59 -6.13 -0.39
C TRP A 116 -15.77 -6.85 -1.72
N ARG A 117 -15.28 -6.22 -2.77
CA ARG A 117 -15.27 -6.73 -4.16
C ARG A 117 -13.86 -6.72 -4.68
N VAL A 118 -13.46 -7.79 -5.32
CA VAL A 118 -12.14 -7.92 -5.97
C VAL A 118 -12.26 -7.68 -7.47
N TRP A 119 -11.22 -7.15 -8.08
CA TRP A 119 -11.17 -6.98 -9.53
C TRP A 119 -10.89 -8.31 -10.22
N SER A 120 -11.82 -8.73 -11.09
CA SER A 120 -11.75 -10.01 -11.82
C SER A 120 -10.98 -9.91 -13.15
N GLY A 121 -10.45 -8.72 -13.48
CA GLY A 121 -9.91 -8.40 -14.79
C GLY A 121 -10.93 -7.77 -15.74
N ARG A 122 -12.21 -7.81 -15.37
CA ARG A 122 -13.31 -7.24 -16.17
C ARG A 122 -14.31 -6.46 -15.32
N ASP A 123 -14.69 -6.98 -14.17
CA ASP A 123 -15.70 -6.45 -13.27
C ASP A 123 -15.34 -6.67 -11.79
N TRP A 124 -16.13 -6.11 -10.89
CA TRP A 124 -15.96 -6.24 -9.44
C TRP A 124 -16.75 -7.43 -8.89
N SER A 125 -16.05 -8.51 -8.56
CA SER A 125 -16.64 -9.75 -8.05
C SER A 125 -16.73 -9.78 -6.52
N PRO A 126 -17.81 -10.33 -5.94
CA PRO A 126 -17.88 -10.61 -4.50
C PRO A 126 -17.04 -11.83 -4.09
N ARG A 127 -16.62 -12.66 -5.01
CA ARG A 127 -15.82 -13.86 -4.74
C ARG A 127 -14.34 -13.53 -4.78
N ARG A 128 -13.67 -13.63 -3.63
CA ARG A 128 -12.23 -13.30 -3.50
C ARG A 128 -11.33 -14.11 -4.44
N GLY A 129 -11.69 -15.37 -4.71
CA GLY A 129 -10.96 -16.23 -5.66
C GLY A 129 -10.99 -15.76 -7.12
N ASP A 130 -11.87 -14.82 -7.47
CA ASP A 130 -11.91 -14.22 -8.80
C ASP A 130 -10.86 -13.13 -9.00
N ALA A 131 -10.14 -12.72 -7.94
CA ALA A 131 -9.11 -11.67 -8.03
C ALA A 131 -8.08 -12.00 -9.10
N ARG A 132 -7.80 -11.04 -9.98
CA ARG A 132 -6.79 -11.16 -11.05
C ARG A 132 -5.65 -10.20 -10.79
N ALA A 133 -4.45 -10.66 -11.16
CA ALA A 133 -3.26 -9.84 -11.14
C ALA A 133 -3.42 -8.63 -12.07
N LEU A 134 -3.03 -7.46 -11.59
CA LEU A 134 -2.97 -6.22 -12.35
C LEU A 134 -1.57 -6.01 -12.93
N PHE A 135 -0.56 -6.29 -12.12
CA PHE A 135 0.86 -6.14 -12.45
C PHE A 135 1.72 -6.95 -11.50
N GLY A 136 2.96 -7.19 -11.89
CA GLY A 136 4.00 -7.72 -11.01
C GLY A 136 4.73 -6.60 -10.26
N ALA A 137 5.15 -6.85 -9.02
CA ALA A 137 5.88 -5.89 -8.19
C ALA A 137 6.86 -6.58 -7.22
N GLY A 138 7.45 -5.80 -6.31
CA GLY A 138 8.14 -6.27 -5.13
C GLY A 138 7.20 -6.51 -3.93
N PRO A 139 7.76 -6.85 -2.76
CA PRO A 139 6.97 -7.21 -1.58
C PRO A 139 6.14 -6.06 -1.00
N ASN A 140 6.62 -4.82 -1.12
CA ASN A 140 5.96 -3.62 -0.61
C ASN A 140 5.78 -2.63 -1.74
N ILE A 141 4.60 -2.03 -1.81
CA ILE A 141 4.23 -1.10 -2.87
C ILE A 141 3.70 0.21 -2.30
N SER A 142 3.92 1.27 -3.04
CA SER A 142 3.40 2.61 -2.77
C SER A 142 2.62 3.07 -3.99
N VAL A 143 1.32 3.31 -3.86
CA VAL A 143 0.41 3.62 -4.98
C VAL A 143 -0.16 5.01 -4.82
N PHE A 144 -0.08 5.85 -5.85
CA PHE A 144 -0.55 7.24 -5.83
C PHE A 144 -1.09 7.68 -7.18
N TYR A 145 -1.87 8.76 -7.13
CA TYR A 145 -2.21 9.55 -8.31
C TYR A 145 -1.29 10.77 -8.36
N LEU A 146 -0.62 11.01 -9.47
CA LEU A 146 0.22 12.20 -9.63
C LEU A 146 -0.68 13.39 -10.00
N GLU A 147 -0.87 14.28 -9.04
CA GLU A 147 -1.64 15.51 -9.26
C GLU A 147 -0.88 16.50 -10.18
N PRO A 148 -1.59 17.40 -10.89
CA PRO A 148 -3.06 17.58 -10.90
C PRO A 148 -3.78 16.71 -11.93
N SER A 149 -3.11 16.12 -12.90
CA SER A 149 -3.72 15.38 -14.02
C SER A 149 -2.85 14.23 -14.51
N GLY A 150 -1.97 13.76 -13.64
CA GLY A 150 -1.05 12.68 -13.96
C GLY A 150 -1.71 11.30 -13.97
N PRO A 151 -0.93 10.26 -14.31
CA PRO A 151 -1.38 8.89 -14.18
C PRO A 151 -1.39 8.43 -12.71
N TRP A 152 -2.03 7.31 -12.46
CA TRP A 152 -1.73 6.48 -11.31
C TRP A 152 -0.31 5.95 -11.44
N VAL A 153 0.43 5.94 -10.33
CA VAL A 153 1.77 5.37 -10.25
C VAL A 153 1.83 4.35 -9.13
N VAL A 154 2.66 3.34 -9.31
CA VAL A 154 3.12 2.45 -8.26
C VAL A 154 4.64 2.47 -8.23
N VAL A 155 5.20 2.63 -7.02
CA VAL A 155 6.64 2.58 -6.75
C VAL A 155 6.91 1.43 -5.80
N TYR A 156 7.97 0.68 -6.04
CA TYR A 156 8.37 -0.47 -5.23
C TYR A 156 9.84 -0.81 -5.39
N GLY A 157 10.40 -1.52 -4.44
CA GLY A 157 11.71 -2.15 -4.57
C GLY A 157 11.62 -3.46 -5.34
N ALA A 158 12.46 -3.68 -6.34
CA ALA A 158 12.48 -4.94 -7.07
C ALA A 158 13.00 -6.10 -6.20
N SER A 159 12.35 -7.26 -6.30
CA SER A 159 12.78 -8.46 -5.56
C SER A 159 14.21 -8.87 -5.93
N GLY A 160 15.06 -9.06 -4.92
CA GLY A 160 16.44 -9.53 -5.09
C GLY A 160 17.43 -8.51 -5.68
N SER A 161 17.04 -7.25 -5.83
CA SER A 161 17.93 -6.15 -6.26
C SER A 161 17.80 -4.93 -5.36
N ASN A 162 18.54 -3.87 -5.69
CA ASN A 162 18.39 -2.55 -5.05
C ASN A 162 17.72 -1.55 -5.98
N ASP A 163 17.11 -2.01 -7.05
CA ASP A 163 16.43 -1.13 -7.97
C ASP A 163 15.07 -0.72 -7.42
N VAL A 164 14.80 0.57 -7.49
CA VAL A 164 13.47 1.14 -7.24
C VAL A 164 12.78 1.31 -8.59
N MET A 165 11.64 0.67 -8.71
CA MET A 165 10.87 0.54 -9.94
C MET A 165 9.61 1.39 -9.89
N ILE A 166 9.11 1.75 -11.06
CA ILE A 166 7.84 2.45 -11.25
C ILE A 166 7.01 1.78 -12.36
N ARG A 167 5.69 1.82 -12.19
CA ARG A 167 4.71 1.59 -13.26
C ARG A 167 3.68 2.70 -13.25
N THR A 168 3.05 2.93 -14.37
CA THR A 168 1.99 3.94 -14.52
C THR A 168 0.74 3.34 -15.12
N ALA A 169 -0.42 3.92 -14.80
CA ALA A 169 -1.71 3.51 -15.36
C ALA A 169 -2.70 4.67 -15.45
N PRO A 170 -3.64 4.66 -16.40
CA PRO A 170 -4.72 5.65 -16.47
C PRO A 170 -5.76 5.43 -15.36
N SER A 171 -5.85 4.26 -14.77
CA SER A 171 -6.74 3.92 -13.65
C SER A 171 -6.11 2.91 -12.72
N LEU A 172 -6.63 2.77 -11.48
CA LEU A 172 -6.14 1.78 -10.51
C LEU A 172 -6.30 0.33 -10.99
N THR A 173 -7.25 0.05 -11.86
CA THR A 173 -7.45 -1.27 -12.45
C THR A 173 -6.64 -1.48 -13.73
N GLY A 174 -5.82 -0.50 -14.12
CA GLY A 174 -4.94 -0.55 -15.28
C GLY A 174 -5.59 -0.03 -16.58
N PRO A 175 -5.02 -0.37 -17.74
CA PRO A 175 -3.82 -1.19 -17.88
C PRO A 175 -2.57 -0.52 -17.30
N TRP A 176 -1.76 -1.30 -16.58
CA TRP A 176 -0.48 -0.84 -16.04
C TRP A 176 0.62 -1.01 -17.08
N SER A 177 1.56 -0.05 -17.12
CA SER A 177 2.72 -0.12 -17.99
C SER A 177 3.64 -1.28 -17.62
N GLU A 178 4.60 -1.59 -18.49
CA GLU A 178 5.77 -2.34 -18.10
C GLU A 178 6.52 -1.60 -16.96
N GLU A 179 7.32 -2.33 -16.20
CA GLU A 179 8.12 -1.71 -15.16
C GLU A 179 9.31 -0.94 -15.76
N GLU A 180 9.56 0.22 -15.16
CA GLU A 180 10.71 1.03 -15.47
C GLU A 180 11.54 1.25 -14.20
N ARG A 181 12.87 1.24 -14.34
CA ARG A 181 13.75 1.54 -13.21
C ARG A 181 13.86 3.04 -13.03
N LEU A 182 13.44 3.52 -11.86
CA LEU A 182 13.65 4.91 -11.45
C LEU A 182 15.12 5.19 -11.11
N PHE A 183 15.67 4.36 -10.23
CA PHE A 183 17.07 4.45 -9.80
C PHE A 183 17.50 3.15 -9.11
N THR A 184 18.80 2.98 -8.94
CA THR A 184 19.36 1.94 -8.09
C THR A 184 19.70 2.57 -6.73
N ALA A 185 19.07 2.10 -5.67
CA ALA A 185 19.30 2.60 -4.32
C ALA A 185 20.72 2.27 -3.85
N GLN A 186 21.43 3.29 -3.39
CA GLN A 186 22.76 3.08 -2.82
C GLN A 186 22.63 2.43 -1.46
N ARG A 187 23.30 1.31 -1.28
CA ARG A 187 23.39 0.58 -0.02
C ARG A 187 24.79 0.73 0.59
N ALA A 188 24.85 0.71 1.90
CA ALA A 188 26.13 0.60 2.59
C ALA A 188 26.58 -0.87 2.66
N SER A 189 25.64 -1.78 2.94
CA SER A 189 25.78 -3.24 2.89
C SER A 189 24.37 -3.85 2.84
N GLY A 190 24.24 -5.14 2.54
CA GLY A 190 22.94 -5.82 2.60
C GLY A 190 21.95 -5.42 1.52
N SER A 191 20.68 -5.34 1.87
CA SER A 191 19.56 -5.07 0.95
C SER A 191 18.88 -3.72 1.22
N THR A 192 18.15 -3.24 0.24
CA THR A 192 17.21 -2.11 0.37
C THR A 192 15.79 -2.62 0.31
N TYR A 193 14.88 -1.99 1.07
CA TYR A 193 13.47 -2.39 1.14
C TYR A 193 12.58 -1.19 1.47
N ASP A 194 11.26 -1.37 1.36
CA ASP A 194 10.22 -0.40 1.69
C ASP A 194 10.36 0.94 0.95
N ALA A 195 10.48 0.88 -0.38
CA ALA A 195 10.45 2.09 -1.18
C ALA A 195 9.05 2.73 -1.17
N ASN A 196 8.95 3.96 -0.64
CA ASN A 196 7.71 4.71 -0.51
C ASN A 196 7.82 6.08 -1.18
N LEU A 197 6.85 6.39 -2.03
CA LEU A 197 6.68 7.71 -2.64
C LEU A 197 5.96 8.65 -1.65
N HIS A 198 6.37 9.92 -1.61
CA HIS A 198 5.85 10.96 -0.73
C HIS A 198 5.22 12.12 -1.53
N PRO A 199 4.01 11.95 -2.10
CA PRO A 199 3.39 13.01 -2.92
C PRO A 199 3.10 14.28 -2.15
N GLU A 200 2.96 14.22 -0.81
CA GLU A 200 2.78 15.40 0.04
C GLU A 200 4.02 16.30 0.10
N LEU A 201 5.18 15.77 -0.30
CA LEU A 201 6.43 16.52 -0.42
C LEU A 201 6.72 16.91 -1.89
N ALA A 202 5.80 16.59 -2.81
CA ALA A 202 6.01 16.87 -4.23
C ALA A 202 6.17 18.37 -4.51
N GLU A 203 7.06 18.71 -5.45
CA GLU A 203 7.32 20.07 -5.92
C GLU A 203 7.04 20.18 -7.43
N SER A 204 6.95 21.41 -7.91
CA SER A 204 6.83 21.70 -9.35
C SER A 204 5.68 20.95 -10.03
N ASP A 205 4.48 21.05 -9.45
CA ASP A 205 3.26 20.40 -9.95
C ASP A 205 3.42 18.88 -10.15
N GLY A 206 4.11 18.24 -9.18
CA GLY A 206 4.30 16.79 -9.17
C GLY A 206 5.49 16.29 -10.01
N LEU A 207 6.25 17.17 -10.66
CA LEU A 207 7.43 16.79 -11.44
C LEU A 207 8.63 16.42 -10.54
N VAL A 208 8.65 16.90 -9.31
CA VAL A 208 9.67 16.51 -8.32
C VAL A 208 9.01 15.67 -7.25
N GLN A 209 9.54 14.50 -7.04
CA GLN A 209 9.04 13.52 -6.08
C GLN A 209 10.13 13.14 -5.07
N TYR A 210 9.69 12.76 -3.88
CA TYR A 210 10.57 12.24 -2.83
C TYR A 210 10.21 10.78 -2.54
N ILE A 211 11.24 9.94 -2.51
CA ILE A 211 11.09 8.50 -2.24
C ILE A 211 11.98 8.15 -1.07
N THR A 212 11.40 7.57 -0.03
CA THR A 212 12.14 6.98 1.08
C THR A 212 12.32 5.50 0.85
N PHE A 213 13.40 4.94 1.38
CA PHE A 213 13.64 3.50 1.47
C PHE A 213 14.53 3.19 2.66
N SER A 214 14.41 1.99 3.18
CA SER A 214 15.29 1.48 4.22
C SER A 214 16.50 0.79 3.60
N ARG A 215 17.67 0.94 4.22
CA ARG A 215 18.90 0.22 3.86
C ARG A 215 19.66 -0.18 5.09
N ASP A 216 20.42 -1.27 4.99
CA ASP A 216 21.23 -1.76 6.09
C ASP A 216 22.40 -0.81 6.36
N LYS A 217 22.72 -0.64 7.65
CA LYS A 217 23.94 0.05 8.09
C LYS A 217 25.16 -0.87 8.00
N VAL A 218 26.30 -0.27 7.68
CA VAL A 218 27.58 -1.01 7.72
C VAL A 218 27.86 -1.49 9.13
N GLY A 219 28.06 -2.80 9.30
CA GLY A 219 28.60 -3.40 10.51
C GLY A 219 27.61 -3.70 11.64
N GLY A 220 26.31 -3.83 11.37
CA GLY A 220 25.36 -4.17 12.43
C GLY A 220 23.96 -4.57 11.95
N LEU A 221 23.12 -4.99 12.90
CA LEU A 221 21.69 -5.27 12.71
C LEU A 221 20.84 -3.99 12.66
N GLY A 222 21.40 -2.88 12.22
CA GLY A 222 20.69 -1.62 12.14
C GLY A 222 20.33 -1.27 10.71
N SER A 223 19.18 -0.62 10.52
CA SER A 223 18.80 0.01 9.26
C SER A 223 18.80 1.53 9.42
N GLU A 224 18.86 2.23 8.30
CA GLU A 224 18.64 3.67 8.21
C GLU A 224 17.63 3.96 7.12
N LEU A 225 16.86 5.03 7.32
CA LEU A 225 15.95 5.56 6.32
C LEU A 225 16.75 6.52 5.43
N ALA A 226 16.71 6.29 4.14
CA ALA A 226 17.28 7.16 3.12
C ALA A 226 16.15 7.85 2.34
N VAL A 227 16.45 9.05 1.82
CA VAL A 227 15.54 9.83 0.98
C VAL A 227 16.24 10.15 -0.34
N VAL A 228 15.53 9.99 -1.44
CA VAL A 228 15.98 10.40 -2.77
C VAL A 228 14.98 11.36 -3.37
N ARG A 229 15.47 12.48 -3.90
CA ARG A 229 14.72 13.41 -4.72
C ARG A 229 14.81 12.95 -6.18
N VAL A 230 13.66 12.75 -6.81
CA VAL A 230 13.54 12.28 -8.20
C VAL A 230 12.86 13.35 -9.04
N GLU A 231 13.45 13.69 -10.18
CA GLU A 231 12.83 14.56 -11.18
C GLU A 231 12.16 13.69 -12.24
N MET A 232 10.85 13.84 -12.39
CA MET A 232 10.07 13.17 -13.43
C MET A 232 10.14 14.00 -14.70
N ALA A 233 10.44 13.37 -15.84
CA ALA A 233 10.36 14.06 -17.11
C ALA A 233 8.89 14.38 -17.46
N PRO A 234 8.57 15.57 -17.94
CA PRO A 234 7.25 15.84 -18.51
C PRO A 234 6.98 14.87 -19.67
N ARG A 235 5.78 14.29 -19.68
CA ARG A 235 5.32 13.45 -20.81
C ARG A 235 4.60 14.29 -21.84
#